data_75f2cafc013534264059fb1fd99fd88a
#
_entry.id   75f2cafc013534264059fb1fd99fd88a
#
_cell.length_a   1.000
_cell.length_b   1.000
_cell.length_c   1.000
_cell.angle_alpha   90.00
_cell.angle_beta   90.00
_cell.angle_gamma   90.00
#
_symmetry.space_group_name_H-M   'P 1'
#
loop_
_entity.id
_entity.type
_entity.pdbx_description
1 polymer ?
#
loop_
_entity_poly.entity_id
_entity_poly.type
_entity_poly.pdbx_seq_one_letter_code
_entity_poly.pdbx_strand_id
1 'polypeptide(L)'
;MLATGSAPAVPPVPGLADVPYLTNETLWGLDTLPAQLLILGGGPIGMEMAQAFRRFGSQVTVVEGARALGREDPEMAAIVLDHLRSEGVTILEGETVTAASQKGSAIDLQLESGKTLTGSHLLIAAGRRPNTAGLGLEVAGIDSTKTGIKVDAGLRTTNRRVYAIGDAAGGLQFTHLAGYHAGIVIRSALFGLPAKVATHHIPRATYTRPELAHVGLTEVEARQRYGEKLEVLREALQHNDRAIAERETAGLAKVMVHKGRPVGATIVGAQAGDLISTWALALSAKVKISQIAGMVAPYPTLGELNKRVAGSYFTPRLFENRTVKAVTRTVQRLLP
;
A
#
# COMPACT_ATOMS: atom_id res chain seq x y z
N MET A 1 -15.06 3.98 -23.92
CA MET A 1 -14.17 3.70 -22.78
C MET A 1 -15.00 3.74 -21.50
N LEU A 2 -14.89 2.73 -20.64
CA LEU A 2 -15.54 2.63 -19.32
C LEU A 2 -14.54 3.03 -18.25
N ALA A 3 -14.82 4.07 -17.48
CA ALA A 3 -13.97 4.63 -16.44
C ALA A 3 -14.80 5.05 -15.22
N THR A 4 -15.77 4.20 -14.86
CA THR A 4 -16.82 4.48 -13.87
C THR A 4 -16.32 4.37 -12.41
N GLY A 5 -15.06 3.95 -12.21
CA GLY A 5 -14.46 3.88 -10.89
C GLY A 5 -15.06 2.81 -9.99
N SER A 6 -15.01 3.06 -8.70
CA SER A 6 -15.55 2.20 -7.66
C SER A 6 -16.26 3.02 -6.57
N ALA A 7 -17.09 2.36 -5.79
CA ALA A 7 -17.76 2.92 -4.62
C ALA A 7 -17.34 2.17 -3.34
N PRO A 8 -17.54 2.74 -2.14
CA PRO A 8 -17.33 2.04 -0.88
C PRO A 8 -18.09 0.71 -0.85
N ALA A 9 -17.43 -0.34 -0.36
CA ALA A 9 -18.07 -1.63 -0.13
C ALA A 9 -18.65 -1.65 1.29
N VAL A 10 -19.99 -1.72 1.38
CA VAL A 10 -20.69 -1.89 2.66
C VAL A 10 -20.90 -3.40 2.88
N PRO A 11 -20.35 -3.97 3.96
CA PRO A 11 -20.52 -5.40 4.24
C PRO A 11 -21.97 -5.71 4.67
N PRO A 12 -22.45 -6.93 4.39
CA PRO A 12 -23.83 -7.33 4.72
C PRO A 12 -23.97 -7.70 6.21
N VAL A 13 -23.72 -6.72 7.09
CA VAL A 13 -23.89 -6.90 8.54
C VAL A 13 -25.34 -6.60 8.91
N PRO A 14 -26.02 -7.49 9.66
CA PRO A 14 -27.38 -7.27 10.15
C PRO A 14 -27.53 -5.92 10.88
N GLY A 15 -28.56 -5.14 10.51
CA GLY A 15 -28.84 -3.83 11.07
C GLY A 15 -27.94 -2.68 10.59
N LEU A 16 -26.88 -2.96 9.83
CA LEU A 16 -25.95 -1.92 9.35
C LEU A 16 -26.63 -0.93 8.40
N ALA A 17 -27.59 -1.37 7.62
CA ALA A 17 -28.34 -0.51 6.70
C ALA A 17 -29.27 0.48 7.42
N ASP A 18 -29.63 0.18 8.67
CA ASP A 18 -30.59 0.95 9.48
C ASP A 18 -29.89 1.98 10.39
N VAL A 19 -28.54 2.00 10.41
CA VAL A 19 -27.77 2.96 11.20
C VAL A 19 -27.09 3.99 10.28
N PRO A 20 -26.95 5.26 10.73
CA PRO A 20 -26.19 6.24 9.96
C PRO A 20 -24.72 5.87 9.97
N TYR A 21 -24.14 5.69 8.78
CA TYR A 21 -22.71 5.47 8.64
C TYR A 21 -22.08 6.42 7.63
N LEU A 22 -20.81 6.65 7.83
CA LEU A 22 -19.94 7.41 6.93
C LEU A 22 -19.18 6.47 6.02
N THR A 23 -18.78 6.98 4.89
CA THR A 23 -17.83 6.35 3.96
C THR A 23 -16.73 7.33 3.61
N ASN A 24 -15.72 6.91 2.87
CA ASN A 24 -14.70 7.82 2.34
C ASN A 24 -15.26 8.88 1.37
N GLU A 25 -16.52 8.79 0.98
CA GLU A 25 -17.20 9.80 0.14
C GLU A 25 -17.99 10.82 0.98
N THR A 26 -18.58 10.39 2.10
CA THR A 26 -19.47 11.24 2.93
C THR A 26 -18.79 11.84 4.15
N LEU A 27 -17.63 11.30 4.55
CA LEU A 27 -16.86 11.72 5.72
C LEU A 27 -16.52 13.23 5.71
N TRP A 28 -16.31 13.79 4.54
CA TRP A 28 -15.89 15.17 4.33
C TRP A 28 -16.98 16.22 4.59
N GLY A 29 -18.21 15.77 4.77
CA GLY A 29 -19.36 16.61 5.11
C GLY A 29 -19.63 16.72 6.61
N LEU A 30 -18.73 16.25 7.48
CA LEU A 30 -18.89 16.38 8.92
C LEU A 30 -18.67 17.82 9.37
N ASP A 31 -19.68 18.37 10.08
CA ASP A 31 -19.62 19.71 10.68
C ASP A 31 -19.06 19.69 12.11
N THR A 32 -19.07 18.52 12.75
CA THR A 32 -18.62 18.33 14.13
C THR A 32 -17.71 17.14 14.25
N LEU A 33 -16.70 17.26 15.13
CA LEU A 33 -15.78 16.17 15.39
C LEU A 33 -16.48 15.02 16.12
N PRO A 34 -16.43 13.78 15.61
CA PRO A 34 -16.89 12.61 16.34
C PRO A 34 -16.20 12.47 17.70
N ALA A 35 -16.98 12.40 18.80
CA ALA A 35 -16.39 12.13 20.12
C ALA A 35 -15.81 10.71 20.17
N GLN A 36 -16.55 9.74 19.63
CA GLN A 36 -16.14 8.34 19.51
C GLN A 36 -16.41 7.85 18.09
N LEU A 37 -15.35 7.60 17.34
CA LEU A 37 -15.42 7.09 15.97
C LEU A 37 -15.13 5.59 15.96
N LEU A 38 -16.10 4.80 15.51
CA LEU A 38 -15.92 3.40 15.19
C LEU A 38 -15.57 3.30 13.69
N ILE A 39 -14.55 2.50 13.35
CA ILE A 39 -14.14 2.27 11.97
C ILE A 39 -14.23 0.77 11.69
N LEU A 40 -15.00 0.39 10.68
CA LEU A 40 -15.09 -1.00 10.20
C LEU A 40 -14.20 -1.17 8.99
N GLY A 41 -13.08 -1.88 9.19
CA GLY A 41 -12.05 -2.17 8.20
C GLY A 41 -10.70 -1.56 8.53
N GLY A 42 -9.67 -2.40 8.63
CA GLY A 42 -8.28 -2.08 8.97
C GLY A 42 -7.37 -1.91 7.75
N GLY A 43 -7.93 -1.61 6.57
CA GLY A 43 -7.18 -1.30 5.37
C GLY A 43 -6.57 0.12 5.38
N PRO A 44 -5.88 0.56 4.30
CA PRO A 44 -5.25 1.87 4.22
C PRO A 44 -6.19 3.02 4.60
N ILE A 45 -7.40 3.09 4.04
CA ILE A 45 -8.38 4.15 4.34
C ILE A 45 -8.74 4.15 5.83
N GLY A 46 -9.00 2.97 6.41
CA GLY A 46 -9.32 2.85 7.83
C GLY A 46 -8.20 3.34 8.72
N MET A 47 -6.94 2.99 8.43
CA MET A 47 -5.78 3.41 9.22
C MET A 47 -5.47 4.90 9.07
N GLU A 48 -5.55 5.45 7.88
CA GLU A 48 -5.37 6.88 7.63
C GLU A 48 -6.41 7.71 8.40
N MET A 49 -7.69 7.34 8.30
CA MET A 49 -8.77 8.04 9.00
C MET A 49 -8.69 7.82 10.51
N ALA A 50 -8.30 6.64 10.97
CA ALA A 50 -8.10 6.38 12.38
C ALA A 50 -7.08 7.34 12.99
N GLN A 51 -5.93 7.50 12.35
CA GLN A 51 -4.89 8.40 12.82
C GLN A 51 -5.33 9.87 12.72
N ALA A 52 -5.93 10.29 11.61
CA ALA A 52 -6.38 11.66 11.42
C ALA A 52 -7.39 12.08 12.51
N PHE A 53 -8.45 11.28 12.72
CA PHE A 53 -9.45 11.59 13.72
C PHE A 53 -8.92 11.47 15.15
N ARG A 54 -8.01 10.52 15.42
CA ARG A 54 -7.32 10.46 16.71
C ARG A 54 -6.54 11.73 17.01
N ARG A 55 -5.82 12.26 16.04
CA ARG A 55 -5.06 13.51 16.16
C ARG A 55 -5.94 14.74 16.31
N PHE A 56 -7.14 14.72 15.73
CA PHE A 56 -8.14 15.76 15.97
C PHE A 56 -8.77 15.69 17.37
N GLY A 57 -8.57 14.61 18.13
CA GLY A 57 -9.06 14.44 19.50
C GLY A 57 -10.18 13.42 19.67
N SER A 58 -10.63 12.76 18.63
CA SER A 58 -11.62 11.66 18.74
C SER A 58 -11.03 10.46 19.49
N GLN A 59 -11.88 9.75 20.22
CA GLN A 59 -11.58 8.36 20.59
C GLN A 59 -11.86 7.49 19.37
N VAL A 60 -10.89 6.70 18.95
CA VAL A 60 -11.01 5.89 17.73
C VAL A 60 -10.81 4.42 18.02
N THR A 61 -11.76 3.60 17.55
CA THR A 61 -11.66 2.14 17.58
C THR A 61 -11.86 1.59 16.17
N VAL A 62 -10.88 0.84 15.71
CA VAL A 62 -10.93 0.11 14.43
C VAL A 62 -11.24 -1.35 14.69
N VAL A 63 -12.16 -1.93 13.91
CA VAL A 63 -12.48 -3.35 13.92
C VAL A 63 -12.10 -3.95 12.58
N GLU A 64 -11.26 -4.98 12.62
CA GLU A 64 -10.77 -5.70 11.43
C GLU A 64 -10.93 -7.21 11.62
N GLY A 65 -11.64 -7.85 10.70
CA GLY A 65 -11.94 -9.29 10.78
C GLY A 65 -10.72 -10.21 10.62
N ALA A 66 -9.65 -9.70 10.03
CA ALA A 66 -8.41 -10.44 9.85
C ALA A 66 -7.23 -9.67 10.51
N ARG A 67 -6.27 -9.24 9.71
CA ARG A 67 -5.16 -8.40 10.14
C ARG A 67 -5.29 -7.00 9.53
N ALA A 68 -5.08 -5.98 10.35
CA ALA A 68 -4.94 -4.62 9.87
C ALA A 68 -3.71 -4.51 8.95
N LEU A 69 -3.85 -3.74 7.85
CA LEU A 69 -2.87 -3.67 6.76
C LEU A 69 -2.43 -5.06 6.25
N GLY A 70 -3.32 -6.05 6.28
CA GLY A 70 -3.02 -7.46 6.03
C GLY A 70 -2.47 -7.79 4.63
N ARG A 71 -2.55 -6.86 3.68
CA ARG A 71 -1.93 -6.99 2.34
C ARG A 71 -0.47 -6.55 2.32
N GLU A 72 0.00 -5.91 3.39
CA GLU A 72 1.34 -5.38 3.51
C GLU A 72 2.28 -6.42 4.13
N ASP A 73 3.58 -6.18 4.00
CA ASP A 73 4.59 -6.99 4.70
C ASP A 73 4.37 -6.91 6.22
N PRO A 74 4.27 -8.04 6.94
CA PRO A 74 3.92 -8.06 8.35
C PRO A 74 4.87 -7.26 9.25
N GLU A 75 6.18 -7.32 9.00
CA GLU A 75 7.19 -6.57 9.74
C GLU A 75 7.00 -5.07 9.55
N MET A 76 6.69 -4.67 8.32
CA MET A 76 6.51 -3.27 7.97
C MET A 76 5.18 -2.72 8.46
N ALA A 77 4.11 -3.51 8.35
CA ALA A 77 2.79 -3.14 8.89
C ALA A 77 2.83 -2.96 10.41
N ALA A 78 3.56 -3.82 11.13
CA ALA A 78 3.69 -3.73 12.59
C ALA A 78 4.22 -2.36 13.04
N ILE A 79 5.21 -1.79 12.34
CA ILE A 79 5.78 -0.48 12.68
C ILE A 79 4.69 0.62 12.66
N VAL A 80 3.84 0.60 11.64
CA VAL A 80 2.73 1.56 11.52
C VAL A 80 1.68 1.32 12.59
N LEU A 81 1.24 0.08 12.77
CA LEU A 81 0.17 -0.28 13.71
C LEU A 81 0.58 0.03 15.15
N ASP A 82 1.83 -0.26 15.53
CA ASP A 82 2.35 0.04 16.87
C ASP A 82 2.44 1.56 17.10
N HIS A 83 2.78 2.33 16.07
CA HIS A 83 2.77 3.78 16.16
C HIS A 83 1.34 4.32 16.36
N LEU A 84 0.35 3.85 15.60
CA LEU A 84 -1.04 4.26 15.77
C LEU A 84 -1.57 3.90 17.16
N ARG A 85 -1.24 2.70 17.67
CA ARG A 85 -1.58 2.29 19.04
C ARG A 85 -0.95 3.20 20.09
N SER A 86 0.30 3.62 19.88
CA SER A 86 0.99 4.57 20.78
C SER A 86 0.34 5.95 20.80
N GLU A 87 -0.29 6.37 19.70
CA GLU A 87 -1.10 7.59 19.62
C GLU A 87 -2.50 7.43 20.26
N GLY A 88 -2.86 6.21 20.68
CA GLY A 88 -4.12 5.91 21.38
C GLY A 88 -5.26 5.46 20.45
N VAL A 89 -4.94 4.98 19.25
CA VAL A 89 -5.92 4.26 18.41
C VAL A 89 -6.10 2.84 18.95
N THR A 90 -7.33 2.42 19.23
CA THR A 90 -7.66 1.04 19.54
C THR A 90 -7.84 0.26 18.23
N ILE A 91 -7.05 -0.78 18.01
CA ILE A 91 -7.12 -1.63 16.80
C ILE A 91 -7.44 -3.06 17.25
N LEU A 92 -8.64 -3.51 16.94
CA LEU A 92 -9.13 -4.87 17.22
C LEU A 92 -8.99 -5.70 15.93
N GLU A 93 -8.03 -6.61 15.93
CA GLU A 93 -7.77 -7.55 14.84
C GLU A 93 -8.38 -8.91 15.16
N GLY A 94 -8.80 -9.65 14.12
CA GLY A 94 -9.47 -10.94 14.29
C GLY A 94 -10.89 -10.85 14.85
N GLU A 95 -11.49 -9.67 14.83
CA GLU A 95 -12.83 -9.41 15.37
C GLU A 95 -13.84 -9.12 14.26
N THR A 96 -14.90 -9.87 14.21
CA THR A 96 -15.97 -9.71 13.20
C THR A 96 -17.16 -8.99 13.83
N VAL A 97 -17.68 -7.97 13.14
CA VAL A 97 -18.95 -7.34 13.52
C VAL A 97 -20.11 -8.22 13.07
N THR A 98 -20.94 -8.65 14.00
CA THR A 98 -22.08 -9.55 13.75
C THR A 98 -23.41 -8.83 13.65
N ALA A 99 -23.55 -7.66 14.27
CA ALA A 99 -24.73 -6.80 14.16
C ALA A 99 -24.39 -5.33 14.42
N ALA A 100 -25.21 -4.44 13.87
CA ALA A 100 -25.19 -3.01 14.17
C ALA A 100 -26.59 -2.56 14.62
N SER A 101 -26.65 -1.62 15.55
CA SER A 101 -27.92 -1.04 15.99
C SER A 101 -27.71 0.40 16.45
N GLN A 102 -28.77 1.19 16.46
CA GLN A 102 -28.75 2.56 16.96
C GLN A 102 -29.62 2.68 18.20
N LYS A 103 -29.11 3.34 19.26
CA LYS A 103 -29.86 3.71 20.47
C LYS A 103 -29.72 5.21 20.71
N GLY A 104 -30.77 5.96 20.41
CA GLY A 104 -30.69 7.42 20.42
C GLY A 104 -29.70 7.93 19.41
N SER A 105 -28.67 8.66 19.82
CA SER A 105 -27.60 9.12 18.97
C SER A 105 -26.36 8.18 18.89
N ALA A 106 -26.37 7.12 19.70
CA ALA A 106 -25.25 6.19 19.78
C ALA A 106 -25.44 5.01 18.82
N ILE A 107 -24.35 4.54 18.23
CA ILE A 107 -24.28 3.37 17.35
C ILE A 107 -23.56 2.26 18.12
N ASP A 108 -24.21 1.11 18.24
CA ASP A 108 -23.66 -0.09 18.86
C ASP A 108 -23.26 -1.10 17.78
N LEU A 109 -22.03 -1.61 17.85
CA LEU A 109 -21.54 -2.74 17.06
C LEU A 109 -21.34 -3.95 17.97
N GLN A 110 -22.01 -5.05 17.67
CA GLN A 110 -21.79 -6.34 18.33
C GLN A 110 -20.68 -7.10 17.64
N LEU A 111 -19.73 -7.58 18.41
CA LEU A 111 -18.62 -8.40 17.93
C LEU A 111 -18.89 -9.89 18.13
N GLU A 112 -18.23 -10.73 17.33
CA GLU A 112 -18.32 -12.19 17.44
C GLU A 112 -17.87 -12.70 18.82
N SER A 113 -16.92 -12.00 19.47
CA SER A 113 -16.49 -12.26 20.85
C SER A 113 -17.56 -11.99 21.92
N GLY A 114 -18.71 -11.46 21.53
CA GLY A 114 -19.79 -11.05 22.45
C GLY A 114 -19.64 -9.63 23.02
N LYS A 115 -18.53 -8.95 22.74
CA LYS A 115 -18.31 -7.55 23.13
C LYS A 115 -19.19 -6.60 22.31
N THR A 116 -19.70 -5.56 22.94
CA THR A 116 -20.38 -4.44 22.26
C THR A 116 -19.49 -3.20 22.31
N LEU A 117 -19.33 -2.56 21.16
CA LEU A 117 -18.66 -1.27 21.03
C LEU A 117 -19.71 -0.20 20.79
N THR A 118 -19.64 0.89 21.54
CA THR A 118 -20.53 2.03 21.38
C THR A 118 -19.75 3.23 20.83
N GLY A 119 -20.28 3.89 19.81
CA GLY A 119 -19.67 5.08 19.23
C GLY A 119 -20.71 6.15 18.88
N SER A 120 -20.25 7.38 18.70
CA SER A 120 -21.09 8.47 18.19
C SER A 120 -21.22 8.44 16.66
N HIS A 121 -20.22 7.91 15.98
CA HIS A 121 -20.16 7.79 14.51
C HIS A 121 -19.53 6.47 14.09
N LEU A 122 -19.92 5.99 12.91
CA LEU A 122 -19.40 4.78 12.29
C LEU A 122 -18.86 5.11 10.89
N LEU A 123 -17.62 4.77 10.62
CA LEU A 123 -17.01 4.84 9.27
C LEU A 123 -16.86 3.42 8.69
N ILE A 124 -17.40 3.21 7.50
CA ILE A 124 -17.20 1.97 6.75
C ILE A 124 -16.00 2.14 5.81
N ALA A 125 -14.94 1.38 6.08
CA ALA A 125 -13.69 1.34 5.31
C ALA A 125 -13.33 -0.10 4.90
N ALA A 126 -14.34 -0.97 4.70
CA ALA A 126 -14.20 -2.41 4.48
C ALA A 126 -13.87 -2.80 3.03
N GLY A 127 -13.44 -1.86 2.21
CA GLY A 127 -13.03 -2.07 0.82
C GLY A 127 -13.82 -1.23 -0.19
N ARG A 128 -13.62 -1.55 -1.47
CA ARG A 128 -14.27 -0.84 -2.59
C ARG A 128 -14.84 -1.84 -3.58
N ARG A 129 -15.94 -1.48 -4.23
CA ARG A 129 -16.61 -2.28 -5.25
C ARG A 129 -16.63 -1.51 -6.59
N PRO A 130 -16.18 -2.12 -7.70
CA PRO A 130 -16.25 -1.52 -9.03
C PRO A 130 -17.68 -1.12 -9.41
N ASN A 131 -17.83 0.05 -10.02
CA ASN A 131 -19.12 0.56 -10.49
C ASN A 131 -19.45 -0.04 -11.86
N THR A 132 -20.13 -1.18 -11.86
CA THR A 132 -20.50 -1.92 -13.08
C THR A 132 -22.01 -2.04 -13.27
N ALA A 133 -22.80 -1.77 -12.24
CA ALA A 133 -24.26 -1.88 -12.29
C ALA A 133 -24.88 -0.77 -13.15
N GLY A 134 -25.97 -1.09 -13.86
CA GLY A 134 -26.75 -0.12 -14.64
C GLY A 134 -26.08 0.36 -15.94
N LEU A 135 -24.93 -0.20 -16.34
CA LEU A 135 -24.19 0.22 -17.53
C LEU A 135 -24.63 -0.49 -18.84
N GLY A 136 -25.56 -1.45 -18.75
CA GLY A 136 -25.98 -2.21 -19.92
C GLY A 136 -24.87 -3.11 -20.51
N LEU A 137 -23.94 -3.60 -19.65
CA LEU A 137 -22.76 -4.37 -20.09
C LEU A 137 -23.16 -5.62 -20.88
N GLU A 138 -24.19 -6.35 -20.43
CA GLU A 138 -24.67 -7.58 -21.09
C GLU A 138 -25.17 -7.30 -22.50
N VAL A 139 -25.96 -6.25 -22.68
CA VAL A 139 -26.48 -5.84 -24.00
C VAL A 139 -25.34 -5.40 -24.93
N ALA A 140 -24.27 -4.84 -24.36
CA ALA A 140 -23.08 -4.45 -25.10
C ALA A 140 -22.10 -5.61 -25.36
N GLY A 141 -22.40 -6.84 -24.92
CA GLY A 141 -21.51 -8.00 -25.04
C GLY A 141 -20.24 -7.89 -24.21
N ILE A 142 -20.35 -7.25 -23.03
CA ILE A 142 -19.22 -7.01 -22.12
C ILE A 142 -19.39 -7.88 -20.88
N ASP A 143 -18.44 -8.77 -20.66
CA ASP A 143 -18.36 -9.60 -19.47
C ASP A 143 -17.85 -8.82 -18.25
N SER A 144 -18.48 -9.07 -17.12
CA SER A 144 -18.03 -8.57 -15.82
C SER A 144 -18.11 -9.64 -14.73
N THR A 145 -17.41 -9.39 -13.64
CA THR A 145 -17.43 -10.21 -12.42
C THR A 145 -17.68 -9.30 -11.22
N LYS A 146 -17.79 -9.88 -10.03
CA LYS A 146 -17.82 -9.09 -8.77
C LYS A 146 -16.60 -8.21 -8.58
N THR A 147 -15.46 -8.55 -9.21
CA THR A 147 -14.20 -7.82 -9.08
C THR A 147 -13.98 -6.78 -10.18
N GLY A 148 -14.87 -6.64 -11.16
CA GLY A 148 -14.79 -5.64 -12.22
C GLY A 148 -15.10 -6.17 -13.61
N ILE A 149 -14.97 -5.30 -14.60
CA ILE A 149 -15.13 -5.61 -16.01
C ILE A 149 -13.95 -6.46 -16.49
N LYS A 150 -14.20 -7.57 -17.16
CA LYS A 150 -13.14 -8.41 -17.73
C LYS A 150 -12.42 -7.68 -18.86
N VAL A 151 -11.10 -7.57 -18.76
CA VAL A 151 -10.25 -6.97 -19.77
C VAL A 151 -9.03 -7.85 -20.08
N ASP A 152 -8.51 -7.72 -21.29
CA ASP A 152 -7.22 -8.29 -21.67
C ASP A 152 -6.05 -7.39 -21.16
N ALA A 153 -4.81 -7.81 -21.45
CA ALA A 153 -3.63 -7.04 -21.09
C ALA A 153 -3.55 -5.65 -21.77
N GLY A 154 -4.30 -5.42 -22.82
CA GLY A 154 -4.44 -4.12 -23.50
C GLY A 154 -5.63 -3.31 -23.00
N LEU A 155 -6.31 -3.77 -21.93
CA LEU A 155 -7.50 -3.14 -21.34
C LEU A 155 -8.75 -3.18 -22.25
N ARG A 156 -8.78 -4.06 -23.26
CA ARG A 156 -9.96 -4.30 -24.07
C ARG A 156 -10.90 -5.26 -23.36
N THR A 157 -12.18 -4.93 -23.40
CA THR A 157 -13.23 -5.82 -22.88
C THR A 157 -13.49 -6.98 -23.85
N THR A 158 -14.43 -7.87 -23.53
CA THR A 158 -14.92 -8.91 -24.47
C THR A 158 -15.52 -8.29 -25.73
N ASN A 159 -16.12 -7.09 -25.65
CA ASN A 159 -16.41 -6.28 -26.81
C ASN A 159 -15.15 -5.50 -27.23
N ARG A 160 -14.49 -5.94 -28.29
CA ARG A 160 -13.19 -5.41 -28.73
C ARG A 160 -13.19 -3.92 -29.13
N ARG A 161 -14.36 -3.28 -29.24
CA ARG A 161 -14.48 -1.84 -29.47
C ARG A 161 -14.53 -1.02 -28.17
N VAL A 162 -14.58 -1.70 -27.02
CA VAL A 162 -14.73 -1.08 -25.70
C VAL A 162 -13.54 -1.41 -24.81
N TYR A 163 -13.03 -0.38 -24.17
CA TYR A 163 -11.97 -0.48 -23.15
C TYR A 163 -12.56 -0.20 -21.77
N ALA A 164 -12.01 -0.82 -20.72
CA ALA A 164 -12.28 -0.45 -19.34
C ALA A 164 -10.98 -0.17 -18.61
N ILE A 165 -10.96 0.86 -17.75
CA ILE A 165 -9.77 1.35 -17.05
C ILE A 165 -10.05 1.67 -15.58
N GLY A 166 -8.98 1.80 -14.81
CA GLY A 166 -9.05 2.11 -13.38
C GLY A 166 -9.80 1.05 -12.61
N ASP A 167 -10.48 1.47 -11.54
CA ASP A 167 -11.16 0.56 -10.62
C ASP A 167 -12.27 -0.26 -11.30
N ALA A 168 -12.90 0.28 -12.35
CA ALA A 168 -13.92 -0.44 -13.11
C ALA A 168 -13.38 -1.71 -13.79
N ALA A 169 -12.09 -1.73 -14.15
CA ALA A 169 -11.43 -2.91 -14.73
C ALA A 169 -10.98 -3.93 -13.66
N GLY A 170 -11.21 -3.64 -12.38
CA GLY A 170 -10.80 -4.51 -11.27
C GLY A 170 -9.30 -4.48 -10.98
N GLY A 171 -8.85 -5.40 -10.12
CA GLY A 171 -7.45 -5.48 -9.69
C GLY A 171 -7.09 -4.42 -8.64
N LEU A 172 -5.94 -3.77 -8.81
CA LEU A 172 -5.50 -2.69 -7.92
C LEU A 172 -6.35 -1.43 -8.15
N GLN A 173 -6.83 -0.82 -7.07
CA GLN A 173 -7.73 0.33 -7.11
C GLN A 173 -7.00 1.58 -6.62
N PHE A 174 -6.22 2.20 -7.52
CA PHE A 174 -5.45 3.41 -7.22
C PHE A 174 -5.62 4.44 -8.34
N THR A 175 -5.65 5.72 -7.96
CA THR A 175 -5.78 6.84 -8.91
C THR A 175 -4.64 6.86 -9.94
N HIS A 176 -3.40 6.63 -9.49
CA HIS A 176 -2.24 6.58 -10.39
C HIS A 176 -2.28 5.38 -11.35
N LEU A 177 -2.87 4.25 -10.94
CA LEU A 177 -3.11 3.12 -11.86
C LEU A 177 -4.14 3.48 -12.93
N ALA A 178 -5.20 4.19 -12.57
CA ALA A 178 -6.19 4.64 -13.57
C ALA A 178 -5.54 5.56 -14.62
N GLY A 179 -4.66 6.48 -14.19
CA GLY A 179 -3.86 7.31 -15.10
C GLY A 179 -2.92 6.49 -15.99
N TYR A 180 -2.24 5.49 -15.43
CA TYR A 180 -1.40 4.55 -16.19
C TYR A 180 -2.22 3.77 -17.23
N HIS A 181 -3.40 3.26 -16.85
CA HIS A 181 -4.32 2.57 -17.76
C HIS A 181 -4.77 3.50 -18.91
N ALA A 182 -5.07 4.76 -18.63
CA ALA A 182 -5.43 5.74 -19.66
C ALA A 182 -4.31 5.90 -20.69
N GLY A 183 -3.05 5.98 -20.25
CA GLY A 183 -1.89 6.02 -21.14
C GLY A 183 -1.76 4.79 -22.05
N ILE A 184 -2.04 3.58 -21.52
CA ILE A 184 -2.07 2.33 -22.31
C ILE A 184 -3.14 2.40 -23.41
N VAL A 185 -4.36 2.82 -23.04
CA VAL A 185 -5.49 2.91 -23.99
C VAL A 185 -5.22 3.96 -25.06
N ILE A 186 -4.74 5.15 -24.70
CA ILE A 186 -4.41 6.22 -25.65
C ILE A 186 -3.39 5.72 -26.69
N ARG A 187 -2.30 5.09 -26.23
CA ARG A 187 -1.29 4.54 -27.15
C ARG A 187 -1.87 3.52 -28.12
N SER A 188 -2.70 2.62 -27.62
CA SER A 188 -3.26 1.53 -28.43
C SER A 188 -4.42 1.99 -29.31
N ALA A 189 -5.35 2.80 -28.77
CA ALA A 189 -6.57 3.18 -29.47
C ALA A 189 -6.40 4.32 -30.48
N LEU A 190 -5.55 5.32 -30.15
CA LEU A 190 -5.36 6.49 -31.01
C LEU A 190 -4.15 6.34 -31.95
N PHE A 191 -3.05 5.75 -31.47
CA PHE A 191 -1.81 5.68 -32.24
C PHE A 191 -1.49 4.29 -32.80
N GLY A 192 -2.34 3.28 -32.52
CA GLY A 192 -2.11 1.90 -32.98
C GLY A 192 -0.85 1.24 -32.41
N LEU A 193 -0.23 1.83 -31.40
CA LEU A 193 1.00 1.32 -30.81
C LEU A 193 0.69 0.16 -29.84
N PRO A 194 1.47 -0.94 -29.88
CA PRO A 194 1.27 -2.02 -28.94
C PRO A 194 1.56 -1.53 -27.50
N ALA A 195 0.59 -1.71 -26.63
CA ALA A 195 0.73 -1.37 -25.22
C ALA A 195 0.03 -2.40 -24.35
N LYS A 196 0.67 -2.80 -23.26
CA LYS A 196 0.16 -3.79 -22.30
C LYS A 196 0.38 -3.31 -20.89
N VAL A 197 -0.56 -3.60 -20.03
CA VAL A 197 -0.45 -3.36 -18.59
C VAL A 197 0.64 -4.25 -17.99
N ALA A 198 1.49 -3.65 -17.17
CA ALA A 198 2.43 -4.34 -16.30
C ALA A 198 2.22 -3.84 -14.87
N THR A 199 1.90 -4.75 -13.95
CA THR A 199 1.53 -4.38 -12.57
C THR A 199 2.68 -4.50 -11.58
N HIS A 200 3.77 -5.18 -11.95
CA HIS A 200 4.88 -5.49 -11.05
C HIS A 200 5.68 -4.26 -10.55
N HIS A 201 5.45 -3.10 -11.14
CA HIS A 201 6.12 -1.84 -10.77
C HIS A 201 5.14 -0.75 -10.31
N ILE A 202 3.87 -1.09 -10.10
CA ILE A 202 2.88 -0.15 -9.61
C ILE A 202 3.04 -0.03 -8.10
N PRO A 203 3.42 1.16 -7.58
CA PRO A 203 3.55 1.36 -6.15
C PRO A 203 2.18 1.53 -5.48
N ARG A 204 2.14 1.33 -4.17
CA ARG A 204 1.02 1.70 -3.31
C ARG A 204 1.56 2.35 -2.05
N ALA A 205 0.76 3.21 -1.44
CA ALA A 205 1.09 3.87 -0.19
C ALA A 205 -0.13 3.96 0.72
N THR A 206 0.13 3.91 2.03
CA THR A 206 -0.78 4.26 3.11
C THR A 206 -0.21 5.51 3.77
N TYR A 207 -0.99 6.58 3.77
CA TYR A 207 -0.53 7.92 4.17
C TYR A 207 -0.75 8.20 5.66
N THR A 208 -0.46 7.20 6.48
CA THR A 208 -0.28 7.39 7.92
C THR A 208 1.04 8.10 8.23
N ARG A 209 1.32 8.41 9.49
CA ARG A 209 2.63 8.87 9.93
C ARG A 209 3.11 7.96 11.04
N PRO A 210 4.14 7.12 10.78
CA PRO A 210 4.90 7.00 9.52
C PRO A 210 4.06 6.46 8.36
N GLU A 211 4.39 6.90 7.12
CA GLU A 211 3.80 6.35 5.90
C GLU A 211 4.31 4.92 5.66
N LEU A 212 3.50 4.11 4.97
CA LEU A 212 3.92 2.80 4.47
C LEU A 212 3.77 2.77 2.97
N ALA A 213 4.85 2.54 2.23
CA ALA A 213 4.82 2.42 0.78
C ALA A 213 5.47 1.11 0.31
N HIS A 214 4.91 0.52 -0.75
CA HIS A 214 5.36 -0.75 -1.28
C HIS A 214 5.30 -0.79 -2.80
N VAL A 215 6.23 -1.55 -3.41
CA VAL A 215 6.21 -1.88 -4.84
C VAL A 215 6.81 -3.27 -5.09
N GLY A 216 6.25 -4.00 -6.02
CA GLY A 216 6.73 -5.32 -6.44
C GLY A 216 6.26 -6.45 -5.51
N LEU A 217 7.14 -7.40 -5.23
CA LEU A 217 6.85 -8.56 -4.37
C LEU A 217 7.12 -8.22 -2.90
N THR A 218 6.23 -8.65 -2.02
CA THR A 218 6.50 -8.69 -0.57
C THR A 218 7.60 -9.73 -0.27
N GLU A 219 8.17 -9.71 0.93
CA GLU A 219 9.17 -10.72 1.32
C GLU A 219 8.58 -12.14 1.24
N VAL A 220 7.33 -12.33 1.67
CA VAL A 220 6.66 -13.63 1.63
C VAL A 220 6.53 -14.14 0.18
N GLU A 221 6.01 -13.31 -0.73
CA GLU A 221 5.87 -13.66 -2.14
C GLU A 221 7.21 -13.90 -2.81
N ALA A 222 8.21 -13.08 -2.50
CA ALA A 222 9.56 -13.20 -3.04
C ALA A 222 10.26 -14.48 -2.54
N ARG A 223 10.08 -14.86 -1.26
CA ARG A 223 10.60 -16.13 -0.73
C ARG A 223 9.91 -17.34 -1.34
N GLN A 224 8.60 -17.29 -1.52
CA GLN A 224 7.87 -18.35 -2.22
C GLN A 224 8.38 -18.56 -3.66
N ARG A 225 8.74 -17.46 -4.35
CA ARG A 225 9.16 -17.50 -5.73
C ARG A 225 10.64 -17.86 -5.93
N TYR A 226 11.52 -17.41 -5.05
CA TYR A 226 12.97 -17.49 -5.24
C TYR A 226 13.71 -18.34 -4.18
N GLY A 227 13.02 -18.70 -3.09
CA GLY A 227 13.57 -19.52 -2.01
C GLY A 227 14.82 -18.89 -1.40
N GLU A 228 15.84 -19.70 -1.17
CA GLU A 228 17.13 -19.28 -0.58
C GLU A 228 17.96 -18.34 -1.49
N LYS A 229 17.59 -18.21 -2.76
CA LYS A 229 18.27 -17.29 -3.69
C LYS A 229 17.79 -15.84 -3.54
N LEU A 230 16.83 -15.62 -2.65
CA LEU A 230 16.38 -14.28 -2.29
C LEU A 230 17.30 -13.69 -1.24
N GLU A 231 17.71 -12.46 -1.45
CA GLU A 231 18.38 -11.64 -0.46
C GLU A 231 17.43 -10.53 0.00
N VAL A 232 17.34 -10.32 1.30
CA VAL A 232 16.49 -9.28 1.89
C VAL A 232 17.37 -8.27 2.61
N LEU A 233 17.37 -7.06 2.10
CA LEU A 233 18.14 -5.95 2.64
C LEU A 233 17.26 -5.12 3.57
N ARG A 234 17.85 -4.59 4.64
CA ARG A 234 17.15 -3.71 5.59
C ARG A 234 18.05 -2.54 5.96
N GLU A 235 17.46 -1.35 6.06
CA GLU A 235 18.13 -0.14 6.54
C GLU A 235 17.14 0.69 7.36
N ALA A 236 17.52 1.00 8.59
CA ALA A 236 16.66 1.74 9.51
C ALA A 236 16.82 3.26 9.33
N LEU A 237 15.72 4.01 9.45
CA LEU A 237 15.73 5.48 9.39
C LEU A 237 16.50 6.13 10.55
N GLN A 238 16.67 5.44 11.66
CA GLN A 238 17.51 5.92 12.78
C GLN A 238 18.98 6.16 12.39
N HIS A 239 19.44 5.66 11.25
CA HIS A 239 20.78 5.92 10.72
C HIS A 239 20.81 7.00 9.64
N ASN A 240 19.67 7.65 9.35
CA ASN A 240 19.57 8.70 8.36
C ASN A 240 19.59 10.08 9.03
N ASP A 241 20.59 10.90 8.72
CA ASP A 241 20.83 12.19 9.38
C ASP A 241 19.67 13.18 9.19
N ARG A 242 18.97 13.13 8.05
CA ARG A 242 17.79 13.95 7.83
C ARG A 242 16.63 13.51 8.73
N ALA A 243 16.39 12.22 8.86
CA ALA A 243 15.37 11.68 9.75
C ALA A 243 15.67 12.03 11.23
N ILE A 244 16.95 12.00 11.62
CA ILE A 244 17.39 12.41 12.96
C ILE A 244 17.11 13.91 13.18
N ALA A 245 17.48 14.76 12.22
CA ALA A 245 17.26 16.20 12.30
C ALA A 245 15.78 16.57 12.40
N GLU A 246 14.91 15.83 11.72
CA GLU A 246 13.45 16.00 11.74
C GLU A 246 12.77 15.28 12.91
N ARG A 247 13.49 14.47 13.69
CA ARG A 247 12.97 13.61 14.76
C ARG A 247 11.94 12.58 14.25
N GLU A 248 12.11 12.12 13.01
CA GLU A 248 11.25 11.15 12.35
C GLU A 248 12.01 9.86 12.03
N THR A 249 12.62 9.28 13.05
CA THR A 249 13.48 8.09 12.92
C THR A 249 12.72 6.77 12.94
N ALA A 250 11.41 6.80 13.21
CA ALA A 250 10.58 5.58 13.17
C ALA A 250 10.42 5.11 11.73
N GLY A 251 11.04 3.99 11.39
CA GLY A 251 10.90 3.42 10.07
C GLY A 251 12.04 2.56 9.59
N LEU A 252 11.78 1.91 8.48
CA LEU A 252 12.64 0.88 7.89
C LEU A 252 12.46 0.86 6.37
N ALA A 253 13.55 0.73 5.61
CA ALA A 253 13.51 0.30 4.22
C ALA A 253 13.86 -1.18 4.12
N LYS A 254 13.03 -1.96 3.43
CA LYS A 254 13.18 -3.39 3.20
C LYS A 254 13.14 -3.67 1.70
N VAL A 255 14.19 -4.26 1.16
CA VAL A 255 14.32 -4.49 -0.29
C VAL A 255 14.60 -5.95 -0.56
N MET A 256 13.78 -6.55 -1.40
CA MET A 256 13.91 -7.91 -1.88
C MET A 256 14.75 -7.92 -3.15
N VAL A 257 15.87 -8.66 -3.14
CA VAL A 257 16.83 -8.72 -4.25
C VAL A 257 17.00 -10.16 -4.73
N HIS A 258 16.91 -10.37 -6.05
CA HIS A 258 17.23 -11.64 -6.66
C HIS A 258 18.25 -11.44 -7.79
N LYS A 259 19.38 -12.14 -7.72
CA LYS A 259 20.47 -12.05 -8.71
C LYS A 259 20.91 -10.60 -9.01
N GLY A 260 21.06 -9.80 -7.96
CA GLY A 260 21.51 -8.41 -8.05
C GLY A 260 20.48 -7.44 -8.67
N ARG A 261 19.20 -7.83 -8.73
CA ARG A 261 18.10 -6.97 -9.18
C ARG A 261 17.02 -6.88 -8.10
N PRO A 262 16.51 -5.69 -7.79
CA PRO A 262 15.35 -5.57 -6.92
C PRO A 262 14.14 -6.25 -7.56
N VAL A 263 13.35 -6.95 -6.75
CA VAL A 263 12.09 -7.61 -7.13
C VAL A 263 10.92 -7.11 -6.33
N GLY A 264 11.19 -6.33 -5.28
CA GLY A 264 10.22 -5.64 -4.46
C GLY A 264 10.90 -4.76 -3.43
N ALA A 265 10.19 -3.76 -2.94
CA ALA A 265 10.64 -2.87 -1.89
C ALA A 265 9.46 -2.40 -1.04
N THR A 266 9.68 -2.27 0.25
CA THR A 266 8.75 -1.66 1.20
C THR A 266 9.49 -0.64 2.04
N ILE A 267 8.92 0.53 2.23
CA ILE A 267 9.47 1.60 3.06
C ILE A 267 8.40 2.01 4.07
N VAL A 268 8.78 2.06 5.33
CA VAL A 268 7.98 2.73 6.37
C VAL A 268 8.79 3.92 6.86
N GLY A 269 8.16 5.08 6.94
CA GLY A 269 8.80 6.31 7.43
C GLY A 269 8.22 7.57 6.83
N ALA A 270 8.84 8.71 7.15
CA ALA A 270 8.47 9.98 6.54
C ALA A 270 8.69 9.96 5.03
N GLN A 271 7.71 10.45 4.28
CA GLN A 271 7.76 10.54 2.81
C GLN A 271 8.03 9.19 2.10
N ALA A 272 7.57 8.08 2.70
CA ALA A 272 7.76 6.76 2.09
C ALA A 272 7.07 6.67 0.72
N GLY A 273 5.93 7.34 0.52
CA GLY A 273 5.23 7.44 -0.75
C GLY A 273 6.05 8.08 -1.87
N ASP A 274 6.89 9.07 -1.55
CA ASP A 274 7.81 9.68 -2.50
C ASP A 274 9.06 8.81 -2.72
N LEU A 275 9.62 8.27 -1.63
CA LEU A 275 10.85 7.48 -1.64
C LEU A 275 10.69 6.17 -2.45
N ILE A 276 9.50 5.56 -2.45
CA ILE A 276 9.23 4.30 -3.16
C ILE A 276 9.35 4.44 -4.68
N SER A 277 9.23 5.66 -5.21
CA SER A 277 9.30 5.94 -6.65
C SER A 277 10.63 5.51 -7.27
N THR A 278 11.73 5.59 -6.52
CA THR A 278 13.04 5.06 -6.95
C THR A 278 12.97 3.57 -7.26
N TRP A 279 12.28 2.80 -6.42
CA TRP A 279 12.13 1.36 -6.58
C TRP A 279 11.12 1.00 -7.67
N ALA A 280 10.05 1.78 -7.81
CA ALA A 280 9.10 1.62 -8.92
C ALA A 280 9.79 1.81 -10.27
N LEU A 281 10.63 2.84 -10.40
CA LEU A 281 11.47 3.05 -11.58
C LEU A 281 12.46 1.89 -11.77
N ALA A 282 13.11 1.44 -10.69
CA ALA A 282 14.08 0.35 -10.75
C ALA A 282 13.45 -0.96 -11.24
N LEU A 283 12.23 -1.29 -10.81
CA LEU A 283 11.50 -2.46 -11.26
C LEU A 283 11.06 -2.31 -12.73
N SER A 284 10.50 -1.16 -13.08
CA SER A 284 10.03 -0.86 -14.44
C SER A 284 11.17 -0.93 -15.47
N ALA A 285 12.29 -0.29 -15.17
CA ALA A 285 13.47 -0.21 -16.04
C ALA A 285 14.46 -1.37 -15.85
N LYS A 286 14.16 -2.34 -14.97
CA LYS A 286 15.03 -3.49 -14.65
C LYS A 286 16.44 -3.07 -14.21
N VAL A 287 16.54 -2.01 -13.43
CA VAL A 287 17.78 -1.46 -12.88
C VAL A 287 18.46 -2.47 -11.95
N LYS A 288 19.80 -2.56 -12.00
CA LYS A 288 20.57 -3.40 -11.06
C LYS A 288 20.72 -2.68 -9.73
N ILE A 289 20.82 -3.44 -8.64
CA ILE A 289 21.03 -2.90 -7.29
C ILE A 289 22.32 -2.07 -7.22
N SER A 290 23.36 -2.43 -8.00
CA SER A 290 24.61 -1.68 -8.08
C SER A 290 24.45 -0.24 -8.59
N GLN A 291 23.49 0.00 -9.47
CA GLN A 291 23.23 1.33 -10.01
C GLN A 291 22.57 2.21 -8.96
N ILE A 292 21.68 1.64 -8.13
CA ILE A 292 21.07 2.37 -7.02
C ILE A 292 22.10 2.64 -5.91
N ALA A 293 22.94 1.66 -5.57
CA ALA A 293 24.03 1.84 -4.62
C ALA A 293 25.04 2.88 -5.05
N GLY A 294 25.29 3.00 -6.38
CA GLY A 294 26.20 3.97 -6.98
C GLY A 294 25.61 5.35 -7.22
N MET A 295 24.31 5.58 -7.00
CA MET A 295 23.72 6.89 -7.20
C MET A 295 24.30 7.92 -6.23
N VAL A 296 24.39 9.18 -6.65
CA VAL A 296 24.73 10.30 -5.78
C VAL A 296 23.42 10.90 -5.27
N ALA A 297 23.15 10.76 -3.97
CA ALA A 297 22.02 11.39 -3.31
C ALA A 297 22.46 12.72 -2.69
N PRO A 298 21.66 13.78 -2.76
CA PRO A 298 21.95 15.01 -2.01
C PRO A 298 21.98 14.74 -0.50
N TYR A 299 22.89 15.39 0.20
CA TYR A 299 23.04 15.25 1.65
C TYR A 299 22.71 16.58 2.37
N PRO A 300 21.97 16.56 3.49
CA PRO A 300 21.25 15.42 4.06
C PRO A 300 19.82 15.31 3.48
N THR A 301 19.43 14.12 3.05
CA THR A 301 18.08 13.87 2.57
C THR A 301 17.56 12.48 3.02
N LEU A 302 16.24 12.31 3.04
CA LEU A 302 15.63 11.00 3.24
C LEU A 302 15.94 10.04 2.07
N GLY A 303 16.19 10.57 0.87
CA GLY A 303 16.55 9.78 -0.32
C GLY A 303 17.83 8.96 -0.18
N GLU A 304 18.75 9.34 0.73
CA GLU A 304 19.93 8.54 1.04
C GLU A 304 19.59 7.14 1.57
N LEU A 305 18.41 6.96 2.19
CA LEU A 305 17.91 5.66 2.64
C LEU A 305 17.93 4.63 1.51
N ASN A 306 17.47 5.04 0.31
CA ASN A 306 17.44 4.16 -0.86
C ASN A 306 18.85 3.74 -1.30
N LYS A 307 19.81 4.68 -1.29
CA LYS A 307 21.21 4.39 -1.59
C LYS A 307 21.84 3.47 -0.54
N ARG A 308 21.61 3.75 0.75
CA ARG A 308 22.18 2.98 1.86
C ARG A 308 21.67 1.53 1.86
N VAL A 309 20.36 1.31 1.75
CA VAL A 309 19.82 -0.05 1.68
C VAL A 309 20.32 -0.80 0.45
N ALA A 310 20.48 -0.14 -0.71
CA ALA A 310 21.09 -0.76 -1.88
C ALA A 310 22.59 -1.07 -1.66
N GLY A 311 23.31 -0.20 -0.95
CA GLY A 311 24.72 -0.37 -0.59
C GLY A 311 24.98 -1.56 0.32
N SER A 312 24.05 -1.86 1.25
CA SER A 312 24.17 -2.99 2.17
C SER A 312 24.27 -4.36 1.47
N TYR A 313 23.79 -4.44 0.21
CA TYR A 313 23.99 -5.63 -0.64
C TYR A 313 25.46 -5.97 -0.86
N PHE A 314 26.35 -4.98 -0.88
CA PHE A 314 27.77 -5.15 -1.16
C PHE A 314 28.61 -5.34 0.12
N THR A 315 28.14 -4.90 1.27
CA THR A 315 28.88 -4.94 2.52
C THR A 315 29.47 -6.33 2.83
N PRO A 316 28.69 -7.43 2.89
CA PRO A 316 29.26 -8.75 3.15
C PRO A 316 30.16 -9.23 2.00
N ARG A 317 29.85 -8.86 0.76
CA ARG A 317 30.62 -9.26 -0.44
C ARG A 317 32.01 -8.62 -0.49
N LEU A 318 32.15 -7.41 0.02
CA LEU A 318 33.40 -6.67 0.01
C LEU A 318 34.17 -6.89 1.32
N PHE A 319 33.49 -6.76 2.46
CA PHE A 319 34.16 -6.70 3.76
C PHE A 319 34.20 -8.03 4.53
N GLU A 320 33.41 -9.03 4.13
CA GLU A 320 33.44 -10.36 4.76
C GLU A 320 34.10 -11.42 3.89
N ASN A 321 34.23 -11.19 2.60
CA ASN A 321 34.81 -12.13 1.65
C ASN A 321 36.33 -12.21 1.81
N ARG A 322 36.82 -13.39 2.22
CA ARG A 322 38.26 -13.65 2.47
C ARG A 322 39.12 -13.41 1.23
N THR A 323 38.65 -13.80 0.03
CA THR A 323 39.38 -13.62 -1.22
C THR A 323 39.55 -12.15 -1.56
N VAL A 324 38.46 -11.35 -1.44
CA VAL A 324 38.51 -9.91 -1.67
C VAL A 324 39.49 -9.25 -0.70
N LYS A 325 39.43 -9.59 0.60
CA LYS A 325 40.38 -9.09 1.62
C LYS A 325 41.85 -9.42 1.26
N ALA A 326 42.11 -10.65 0.81
CA ALA A 326 43.47 -11.07 0.42
C ALA A 326 43.97 -10.28 -0.79
N VAL A 327 43.14 -10.17 -1.84
CA VAL A 327 43.47 -9.38 -3.05
C VAL A 327 43.72 -7.92 -2.69
N THR A 328 42.82 -7.30 -1.92
CA THR A 328 42.97 -5.90 -1.50
C THR A 328 44.28 -5.67 -0.74
N ARG A 329 44.64 -6.55 0.21
CA ARG A 329 45.91 -6.46 0.96
C ARG A 329 47.12 -6.60 0.04
N THR A 330 47.05 -7.47 -0.98
CA THR A 330 48.13 -7.61 -1.97
C THR A 330 48.29 -6.35 -2.83
N VAL A 331 47.16 -5.82 -3.32
CA VAL A 331 47.16 -4.58 -4.10
C VAL A 331 47.72 -3.41 -3.28
N GLN A 332 47.28 -3.24 -2.02
CA GLN A 332 47.78 -2.19 -1.12
C GLN A 332 49.28 -2.26 -0.86
N ARG A 333 49.89 -3.45 -0.92
CA ARG A 333 51.35 -3.62 -0.78
C ARG A 333 52.12 -3.24 -2.06
N LEU A 334 51.41 -3.25 -3.20
CA LEU A 334 52.01 -2.97 -4.52
C LEU A 334 51.76 -1.54 -5.00
N LEU A 335 50.79 -0.86 -4.40
CA LEU A 335 50.53 0.56 -4.66
C LEU A 335 51.36 1.41 -3.71
N PRO A 336 51.99 2.50 -4.23
CA PRO A 336 52.80 3.43 -3.41
C PRO A 336 51.95 4.19 -2.40
#